data_e77a1b37d7d7d3a8d3ee8023a1410602
#
_entry.id   e77a1b37d7d7d3a8d3ee8023a1410602
#
_cell.length_a   1.000
_cell.length_b   1.000
_cell.length_c   1.000
_cell.angle_alpha   90.00
_cell.angle_beta   90.00
_cell.angle_gamma   90.00
#
_symmetry.space_group_name_H-M   'P 1'
#
loop_
_entity.id
_entity.type
_entity.pdbx_description
1 polymer ?
#
loop_
_entity_poly.entity_id
_entity_poly.type
_entity_poly.pdbx_seq_one_letter_code
_entity_poly.pdbx_strand_id
1 'polypeptide(L)'
;MAERRTAFTTIRSRTCNAAQHWLIMKSGSHVIGLFQGMFEQNILTFNPGWNSDAQQLDQFEDIRELQRRLRAQGVTFMTAADENTSGPASFVTADPDGNQLLFDQHV
;
A
#
# COMPACT_ATOMS: atom_id res chain seq x y z
N MET A 1 -28.03 -10.42 11.20
CA MET A 1 -27.32 -10.00 11.39
C MET A 1 -27.12 -8.81 10.98
N ALA A 2 -27.11 -8.27 11.51
CA ALA A 2 -27.00 -7.06 11.23
C ALA A 2 -25.85 -6.81 10.56
N GLU A 3 -25.83 -6.43 9.87
CA GLU A 3 -24.86 -6.22 9.28
C GLU A 3 -24.22 -5.18 9.59
N ARG A 4 -23.38 -5.09 9.75
CA ARG A 4 -22.72 -4.21 10.06
C ARG A 4 -22.45 -3.41 9.06
N ARG A 5 -22.53 -2.45 9.08
CA ARG A 5 -22.30 -1.64 8.25
C ARG A 5 -21.12 -1.05 8.52
N THR A 6 -20.06 -1.48 8.29
CA THR A 6 -18.83 -0.84 8.48
C THR A 6 -18.68 0.19 7.41
N ALA A 7 -18.98 1.36 7.72
CA ALA A 7 -18.92 2.43 6.76
C ALA A 7 -17.53 3.04 6.75
N PHE A 8 -16.98 3.25 5.57
CA PHE A 8 -15.73 3.97 5.42
C PHE A 8 -16.02 5.46 5.42
N THR A 9 -15.20 6.22 6.11
CA THR A 9 -15.32 7.66 6.21
C THR A 9 -14.24 8.30 5.35
N THR A 10 -14.60 9.33 4.60
CA THR A 10 -13.63 10.07 3.80
C THR A 10 -12.64 10.75 4.72
N ILE A 11 -11.35 10.55 4.46
CA ILE A 11 -10.31 11.18 5.22
C ILE A 11 -10.08 12.55 4.65
N ARG A 12 -10.23 13.59 5.52
CA ARG A 12 -9.99 14.88 5.06
C ARG A 12 -8.58 15.20 5.35
N SER A 13 -7.70 14.83 4.54
CA SER A 13 -6.30 15.13 4.69
C SER A 13 -5.80 15.72 3.41
N ARG A 14 -4.59 16.23 3.42
CA ARG A 14 -4.03 16.77 2.21
C ARG A 14 -3.75 15.68 1.18
N THR A 15 -3.82 14.41 1.57
CA THR A 15 -3.65 13.33 0.63
C THR A 15 -4.96 12.91 0.01
N CYS A 16 -6.09 13.51 0.37
CA CYS A 16 -7.39 13.16 -0.14
C CYS A 16 -7.92 14.32 -0.93
N ASN A 17 -8.00 14.20 -2.23
CA ASN A 17 -8.46 15.29 -3.08
C ASN A 17 -9.23 14.74 -4.26
N ALA A 18 -10.55 14.80 -4.17
CA ALA A 18 -11.39 14.27 -5.24
C ALA A 18 -11.20 15.02 -6.56
N ALA A 19 -10.79 16.28 -6.51
CA ALA A 19 -10.52 17.03 -7.73
C ALA A 19 -9.30 16.51 -8.47
N GLN A 20 -8.47 15.73 -7.81
CA GLN A 20 -7.29 15.12 -8.44
C GLN A 20 -7.57 13.67 -8.82
N HIS A 21 -8.83 13.26 -8.81
CA HIS A 21 -9.26 11.94 -9.23
C HIS A 21 -8.78 10.82 -8.30
N TRP A 22 -8.66 11.11 -7.03
CA TRP A 22 -8.37 10.08 -6.03
C TRP A 22 -8.99 10.46 -4.70
N LEU A 23 -9.30 9.45 -3.90
CA LEU A 23 -10.00 9.63 -2.64
C LEU A 23 -9.53 8.56 -1.68
N ILE A 24 -9.20 8.96 -0.48
CA ILE A 24 -8.81 8.02 0.57
C ILE A 24 -9.94 7.92 1.57
N MET A 25 -10.34 6.71 1.90
CA MET A 25 -11.40 6.47 2.87
C MET A 25 -10.87 5.58 3.97
N LYS A 26 -11.42 5.71 5.15
CA LYS A 26 -10.93 5.01 6.31
C LYS A 26 -12.08 4.45 7.13
N SER A 27 -11.91 3.26 7.67
CA SER A 27 -12.83 2.67 8.64
C SER A 27 -11.97 2.00 9.72
N GLY A 28 -11.92 2.61 10.90
CA GLY A 28 -11.04 2.13 11.96
C GLY A 28 -9.59 2.21 11.51
N SER A 29 -8.90 1.09 11.49
CA SER A 29 -7.52 1.02 11.03
C SER A 29 -7.41 0.58 9.56
N HIS A 30 -8.53 0.40 8.88
CA HIS A 30 -8.53 -0.02 7.48
C HIS A 30 -8.65 1.20 6.58
N VAL A 31 -7.83 1.23 5.56
CA VAL A 31 -7.79 2.35 4.61
C VAL A 31 -7.97 1.81 3.22
N ILE A 32 -8.80 2.48 2.42
CA ILE A 32 -9.00 2.11 1.04
C ILE A 32 -8.86 3.36 0.19
N GLY A 33 -8.18 3.24 -0.92
CA GLY A 33 -8.01 4.34 -1.86
C GLY A 33 -8.79 4.06 -3.14
N LEU A 34 -9.44 5.08 -3.65
CA LEU A 34 -10.14 5.02 -4.92
C LEU A 34 -9.43 5.97 -5.88
N PHE A 35 -8.99 5.44 -7.01
CA PHE A 35 -8.21 6.21 -7.97
C PHE A 35 -8.84 6.10 -9.34
N GLN A 36 -8.85 7.20 -10.07
CA GLN A 36 -9.38 7.23 -11.41
C GLN A 36 -8.23 7.42 -12.40
N GLY A 37 -8.02 6.45 -13.26
CA GLY A 37 -7.03 6.56 -14.33
C GLY A 37 -5.58 6.38 -13.92
N MET A 38 -5.33 6.02 -12.65
CA MET A 38 -3.96 5.87 -12.16
C MET A 38 -3.44 4.45 -12.35
N PHE A 39 -4.31 3.46 -12.19
CA PHE A 39 -3.95 2.06 -12.34
C PHE A 39 -4.91 1.39 -13.30
N GLU A 40 -4.44 0.41 -14.05
CA GLU A 40 -5.30 -0.32 -14.99
C GLU A 40 -6.22 -1.30 -14.28
N GLN A 41 -5.82 -1.77 -13.11
CA GLN A 41 -6.56 -2.75 -12.36
C GLN A 41 -6.52 -2.40 -10.88
N ASN A 42 -7.35 -3.05 -10.11
CA ASN A 42 -7.28 -2.89 -8.66
C ASN A 42 -5.96 -3.44 -8.14
N ILE A 43 -5.44 -2.80 -7.12
CA ILE A 43 -4.17 -3.18 -6.56
C ILE A 43 -4.24 -3.02 -5.06
N LEU A 44 -3.64 -3.95 -4.33
CA LEU A 44 -3.48 -3.81 -2.89
C LEU A 44 -2.15 -3.15 -2.62
N THR A 45 -2.16 -2.14 -1.78
CA THR A 45 -0.97 -1.35 -1.50
C THR A 45 -0.66 -1.40 -0.02
N PHE A 46 0.62 -1.61 0.29
CA PHE A 46 1.10 -1.65 1.67
C PHE A 46 2.27 -0.69 1.83
N ASN A 47 2.25 0.09 2.90
CA ASN A 47 3.35 0.98 3.22
C ASN A 47 3.93 0.54 4.57
N PRO A 48 5.06 -0.14 4.59
CA PRO A 48 5.59 -0.68 5.84
C PRO A 48 6.06 0.40 6.82
N GLY A 49 6.33 1.60 6.34
CA GLY A 49 6.84 2.66 7.20
C GLY A 49 5.79 3.56 7.82
N TRP A 50 4.51 3.36 7.46
CA TRP A 50 3.44 4.23 7.96
C TRP A 50 2.35 3.41 8.63
N ASN A 51 1.69 4.03 9.64
CA ASN A 51 0.50 3.43 10.21
C ASN A 51 -0.74 3.86 9.39
N SER A 52 -1.94 3.48 9.83
CA SER A 52 -3.17 3.75 9.09
C SER A 52 -3.54 5.23 9.06
N ASP A 53 -2.88 6.06 9.84
CA ASP A 53 -3.09 7.51 9.83
C ASP A 53 -2.00 8.23 9.04
N ALA A 54 -1.24 7.49 8.25
CA ALA A 54 -0.15 8.01 7.43
C ALA A 54 0.94 8.68 8.27
N GLN A 55 1.14 8.17 9.49
CA GLN A 55 2.19 8.65 10.36
C GLN A 55 3.36 7.69 10.32
N GLN A 56 4.56 8.21 10.24
CA GLN A 56 5.75 7.38 10.17
C GLN A 56 5.94 6.59 11.46
N LEU A 57 6.21 5.30 11.30
CA LEU A 57 6.50 4.44 12.44
C LEU A 57 7.96 4.63 12.86
N ASP A 58 8.22 4.54 14.18
CA ASP A 58 9.59 4.63 14.66
C ASP A 58 10.42 3.44 14.22
N GLN A 59 9.81 2.28 14.15
CA GLN A 59 10.48 1.07 13.71
C GLN A 59 9.60 0.35 12.71
N PHE A 60 10.17 -0.10 11.62
CA PHE A 60 9.45 -0.86 10.60
C PHE A 60 10.45 -1.70 9.82
N GLU A 61 9.95 -2.71 9.16
CA GLU A 61 10.79 -3.53 8.29
C GLU A 61 11.01 -2.78 6.99
N ASP A 62 12.26 -2.52 6.64
CA ASP A 62 12.57 -1.84 5.39
C ASP A 62 12.11 -2.72 4.22
N ILE A 63 11.61 -2.07 3.17
CA ILE A 63 11.06 -2.78 2.04
C ILE A 63 12.08 -3.69 1.37
N ARG A 64 13.35 -3.34 1.43
CA ARG A 64 14.39 -4.15 0.81
C ARG A 64 14.63 -5.44 1.59
N GLU A 65 14.49 -5.38 2.92
CA GLU A 65 14.56 -6.59 3.75
C GLU A 65 13.36 -7.47 3.48
N LEU A 66 12.18 -6.88 3.39
CA LEU A 66 10.97 -7.62 3.07
C LEU A 66 11.11 -8.28 1.70
N GLN A 67 11.66 -7.56 0.71
CA GLN A 67 11.87 -8.10 -0.62
C GLN A 67 12.82 -9.30 -0.59
N ARG A 68 13.92 -9.20 0.17
CA ARG A 68 14.86 -10.33 0.28
C ARG A 68 14.19 -11.53 0.93
N ARG A 69 13.40 -11.29 1.96
CA ARG A 69 12.72 -12.37 2.67
C ARG A 69 11.71 -13.07 1.77
N LEU A 70 10.94 -12.31 1.02
CA LEU A 70 9.96 -12.87 0.10
C LEU A 70 10.63 -13.61 -1.05
N ARG A 71 11.75 -13.06 -1.56
CA ARG A 71 12.48 -13.72 -2.63
C ARG A 71 13.01 -15.07 -2.17
N ALA A 72 13.46 -15.16 -0.92
CA ALA A 72 13.94 -16.41 -0.36
C ALA A 72 12.82 -17.44 -0.22
N GLN A 73 11.57 -17.00 -0.19
CA GLN A 73 10.42 -17.89 -0.12
C GLN A 73 9.87 -18.24 -1.51
N GLY A 74 10.55 -17.82 -2.57
CA GLY A 74 10.15 -18.17 -3.93
C GLY A 74 9.19 -17.20 -4.59
N VAL A 75 8.98 -16.01 -4.01
CA VAL A 75 8.09 -15.02 -4.61
C VAL A 75 8.77 -14.39 -5.81
N THR A 76 8.02 -14.24 -6.91
CA THR A 76 8.51 -13.60 -8.13
C THR A 76 8.03 -12.15 -8.13
N PHE A 77 8.91 -11.23 -8.53
CA PHE A 77 8.57 -9.81 -8.55
C PHE A 77 8.35 -9.32 -9.97
N MET A 78 7.29 -8.50 -10.14
CA MET A 78 7.04 -7.83 -11.41
C MET A 78 7.96 -6.63 -11.55
N THR A 79 8.17 -5.90 -10.46
CA THR A 79 9.23 -4.89 -10.37
C THR A 79 9.88 -5.05 -9.02
N ALA A 80 11.16 -4.75 -8.91
CA ALA A 80 11.92 -4.92 -7.68
C ALA A 80 12.56 -3.61 -7.26
N ALA A 81 12.70 -3.43 -5.95
CA ALA A 81 13.41 -2.28 -5.41
C ALA A 81 14.91 -2.51 -5.54
N ASP A 82 15.67 -1.41 -5.71
CA ASP A 82 17.12 -1.48 -5.74
C ASP A 82 17.60 -1.63 -4.29
N GLU A 83 18.18 -2.77 -4.00
CA GLU A 83 18.61 -3.09 -2.63
C GLU A 83 19.86 -2.36 -2.19
N ASN A 84 20.46 -1.60 -3.08
CA ASN A 84 21.65 -0.82 -2.76
C ASN A 84 21.33 0.63 -2.41
N THR A 85 20.05 0.96 -2.30
CA THR A 85 19.60 2.31 -1.95
C THR A 85 19.04 2.35 -0.54
N SER A 86 18.67 3.53 -0.07
CA SER A 86 17.99 3.72 1.20
C SER A 86 16.86 4.72 1.01
N GLY A 87 15.94 4.76 1.97
CA GLY A 87 14.80 5.66 1.89
C GLY A 87 13.64 5.07 1.10
N PRO A 88 12.81 5.93 0.49
CA PRO A 88 11.64 5.46 -0.23
C PRO A 88 11.98 4.52 -1.36
N ALA A 89 11.19 3.48 -1.52
CA ALA A 89 11.32 2.51 -2.60
C ALA A 89 10.05 1.68 -2.66
N SER A 90 9.89 0.93 -3.75
CA SER A 90 8.71 0.09 -3.90
C SER A 90 9.03 -1.17 -4.69
N PHE A 91 8.21 -2.19 -4.51
CA PHE A 91 8.22 -3.35 -5.40
C PHE A 91 6.79 -3.81 -5.64
N VAL A 92 6.60 -4.53 -6.73
CA VAL A 92 5.29 -5.08 -7.10
C VAL A 92 5.44 -6.57 -7.30
N THR A 93 4.51 -7.32 -6.73
CA THR A 93 4.40 -8.74 -6.97
C THR A 93 2.92 -9.07 -7.19
N ALA A 94 2.59 -10.33 -7.33
CA ALA A 94 1.23 -10.77 -7.53
C ALA A 94 0.97 -11.99 -6.66
N ASP A 95 -0.29 -12.13 -6.24
CA ASP A 95 -0.69 -13.33 -5.52
C ASP A 95 -0.92 -14.48 -6.51
N PRO A 96 -1.21 -15.70 -6.04
CA PRO A 96 -1.40 -16.83 -6.96
C PRO A 96 -2.55 -16.65 -7.95
N ASP A 97 -3.49 -15.78 -7.64
CA ASP A 97 -4.64 -15.52 -8.51
C ASP A 97 -4.40 -14.36 -9.47
N GLY A 98 -3.21 -13.79 -9.45
CA GLY A 98 -2.86 -12.69 -10.35
C GLY A 98 -3.19 -11.30 -9.85
N ASN A 99 -3.63 -11.17 -8.60
CA ASN A 99 -3.90 -9.84 -8.06
C ASN A 99 -2.59 -9.15 -7.73
N GLN A 100 -2.47 -7.89 -8.12
CA GLN A 100 -1.23 -7.16 -7.93
C GLN A 100 -1.11 -6.64 -6.51
N LEU A 101 0.09 -6.71 -5.97
CA LEU A 101 0.42 -6.26 -4.63
C LEU A 101 1.57 -5.28 -4.73
N LEU A 102 1.35 -4.05 -4.29
CA LEU A 102 2.37 -3.00 -4.30
C LEU A 102 2.81 -2.75 -2.87
N PHE A 103 4.10 -2.88 -2.64
CA PHE A 103 4.69 -2.51 -1.36
C PHE A 103 5.47 -1.23 -1.60
N ASP A 104 4.98 -0.13 -1.03
CA ASP A 104 5.42 1.21 -1.36
C ASP A 104 5.84 1.94 -0.10
N GLN A 105 7.13 1.96 0.15
CA GLN A 105 7.68 2.61 1.34
C GLN A 105 7.95 4.07 1.00
N HIS A 106 7.32 4.96 1.75
CA HIS A 106 7.44 6.39 1.50
C HIS A 106 8.50 7.08 2.36
N VAL A 107 9.13 6.36 3.27
CA VAL A 107 10.12 6.97 4.18
C VAL A 107 11.43 6.22 4.23
#